data_936dadb6dcbfc0b9e884478a721686eb
#
_entry.id   936dadb6dcbfc0b9e884478a721686eb
#
_cell.length_a   1.000
_cell.length_b   1.000
_cell.length_c   1.000
_cell.angle_alpha   90.00
_cell.angle_beta   90.00
_cell.angle_gamma   90.00
#
_symmetry.space_group_name_H-M   'P 1'
#
loop_
_entity.id
_entity.type
_entity.pdbx_description
1 polymer ?
#
loop_
_entity_poly.entity_id
_entity_poly.type
_entity_poly.pdbx_seq_one_letter_code
_entity_poly.pdbx_strand_id
1 'polypeptide(L)'
;MELDEMIQQFIKEENVKTPENLGTYTYDDIIGKKFKLINSSDCYEYDKQYKVWKDKTDNSSYMKKLVANGEDLKVVGIVQPDADAKATALQAGIAYPYALTEHVAEEAKKSEIVKQQLKNLDINVFTNEKFGTDNGDDDFNMNSLFTVDEVALQKAFKFDESAMSNLGNSLDFSGADLEK
;
A
#
# COMPACT_ATOMS: atom_id res chain seq x y z
N MET A 1 2.66 -6.54 25.38
CA MET A 1 1.73 -6.31 24.26
C MET A 1 2.31 -7.06 23.09
N GLU A 2 1.61 -8.07 22.61
CA GLU A 2 2.09 -8.89 21.49
C GLU A 2 1.86 -8.13 20.18
N LEU A 3 2.69 -8.42 19.16
CA LEU A 3 2.61 -7.78 17.83
C LEU A 3 1.19 -7.87 17.23
N ASP A 4 0.50 -8.96 17.52
CA ASP A 4 -0.89 -9.21 17.10
C ASP A 4 -1.88 -8.21 17.71
N GLU A 5 -1.68 -7.82 18.97
CA GLU A 5 -2.50 -6.81 19.64
C GLU A 5 -2.27 -5.41 19.06
N MET A 6 -1.02 -5.08 18.70
CA MET A 6 -0.69 -3.83 18.00
C MET A 6 -1.36 -3.74 16.64
N ILE A 7 -1.31 -4.81 15.86
CA ILE A 7 -1.94 -4.87 14.53
C ILE A 7 -3.46 -4.73 14.67
N GLN A 8 -4.07 -5.38 15.66
CA GLN A 8 -5.51 -5.27 15.91
C GLN A 8 -5.93 -3.85 16.32
N GLN A 9 -5.11 -3.14 17.09
CA GLN A 9 -5.36 -1.75 17.46
C GLN A 9 -5.25 -0.81 16.27
N PHE A 10 -4.28 -1.05 15.38
CA PHE A 10 -4.12 -0.27 14.15
C PHE A 10 -5.32 -0.43 13.20
N ILE A 11 -5.82 -1.66 13.05
CA ILE A 11 -6.98 -1.97 12.20
C ILE A 11 -8.27 -1.34 12.76
N LYS A 12 -8.37 -1.16 14.08
CA LYS A 12 -9.57 -0.60 14.73
C LYS A 12 -9.57 0.93 14.84
N GLU A 13 -8.59 1.61 14.24
CA GLU A 13 -8.41 3.07 14.38
C GLU A 13 -8.31 3.54 15.85
N GLU A 14 -8.02 2.64 16.77
CA GLU A 14 -7.76 3.00 18.15
C GLU A 14 -6.37 3.65 18.25
N ASN A 15 -6.20 4.59 19.20
CA ASN A 15 -4.90 5.20 19.46
C ASN A 15 -3.87 4.11 19.77
N VAL A 16 -3.03 3.78 18.81
CA VAL A 16 -1.95 2.81 18.95
C VAL A 16 -1.00 3.35 20.01
N LYS A 17 -1.05 2.78 21.21
CA LYS A 17 -0.05 3.06 22.22
C LYS A 17 1.24 2.40 21.77
N THR A 18 2.20 3.19 21.35
CA THR A 18 3.56 2.68 21.11
C THR A 18 4.04 2.08 22.43
N PRO A 19 4.40 0.79 22.49
CA PRO A 19 4.92 0.23 23.71
C PRO A 19 6.18 0.98 24.11
N GLU A 20 6.26 1.42 25.35
CA GLU A 20 7.41 2.16 25.90
C GLU A 20 8.71 1.32 25.88
N ASN A 21 8.57 0.01 25.69
CA ASN A 21 9.69 -0.90 25.59
C ASN A 21 9.42 -1.94 24.50
N LEU A 22 10.05 -1.76 23.34
CA LEU A 22 9.97 -2.69 22.21
C LEU A 22 10.66 -4.04 22.49
N GLY A 23 11.21 -4.24 23.69
CA GLY A 23 11.99 -5.43 24.02
C GLY A 23 13.31 -5.48 23.26
N THR A 24 14.19 -6.33 23.72
CA THR A 24 15.44 -6.65 23.00
C THR A 24 15.23 -7.99 22.30
N TYR A 25 15.34 -7.99 20.98
CA TYR A 25 15.27 -9.21 20.18
C TYR A 25 16.68 -9.67 19.83
N THR A 26 16.93 -10.95 19.91
CA THR A 26 18.16 -11.57 19.44
C THR A 26 18.03 -11.92 17.95
N TYR A 27 19.15 -12.20 17.30
CA TYR A 27 19.14 -12.67 15.91
C TYR A 27 18.37 -13.99 15.76
N ASP A 28 18.44 -14.87 16.77
CA ASP A 28 17.74 -16.15 16.77
C ASP A 28 16.21 -15.98 16.86
N ASP A 29 15.75 -14.88 17.46
CA ASP A 29 14.32 -14.57 17.51
C ASP A 29 13.76 -14.16 16.13
N ILE A 30 14.61 -13.67 15.24
CA ILE A 30 14.23 -13.13 13.93
C ILE A 30 14.51 -14.10 12.80
N ILE A 31 15.69 -14.74 12.82
CA ILE A 31 16.10 -15.70 11.80
C ILE A 31 15.15 -16.91 11.84
N GLY A 32 14.65 -17.30 10.68
CA GLY A 32 13.73 -18.42 10.56
C GLY A 32 12.26 -18.06 10.68
N LYS A 33 11.90 -16.81 11.04
CA LYS A 33 10.50 -16.35 10.98
C LYS A 33 9.97 -16.49 9.55
N LYS A 34 8.70 -16.84 9.44
CA LYS A 34 8.02 -17.08 8.19
C LYS A 34 6.95 -16.03 7.95
N PHE A 35 6.82 -15.62 6.69
CA PHE A 35 5.74 -14.81 6.16
C PHE A 35 5.04 -15.59 5.06
N LYS A 36 3.82 -15.19 4.74
CA LYS A 36 3.09 -15.72 3.59
C LYS A 36 3.15 -14.72 2.43
N LEU A 37 3.66 -15.18 1.29
CA LEU A 37 3.61 -14.43 0.04
C LEU A 37 2.26 -14.66 -0.62
N ILE A 38 1.61 -13.58 -1.00
CA ILE A 38 0.36 -13.57 -1.76
C ILE A 38 0.55 -12.63 -2.94
N ASN A 39 0.28 -13.08 -4.14
CA ASN A 39 0.28 -12.22 -5.29
C ASN A 39 -1.00 -11.37 -5.33
N SER A 40 -0.86 -10.10 -5.68
CA SER A 40 -2.03 -9.21 -5.82
C SER A 40 -3.06 -9.76 -6.82
N SER A 41 -2.62 -10.47 -7.86
CA SER A 41 -3.51 -11.13 -8.81
C SER A 41 -4.47 -12.13 -8.18
N ASP A 42 -4.09 -12.74 -7.06
CA ASP A 42 -4.88 -13.76 -6.38
C ASP A 42 -5.96 -13.16 -5.46
N CYS A 43 -5.90 -11.85 -5.23
CA CYS A 43 -6.90 -11.11 -4.46
C CYS A 43 -8.19 -10.85 -5.24
N TYR A 44 -8.23 -11.24 -6.51
CA TYR A 44 -9.39 -11.01 -7.37
C TYR A 44 -10.12 -12.31 -7.71
N GLU A 45 -11.44 -12.22 -7.86
CA GLU A 45 -12.29 -13.32 -8.28
C GLU A 45 -13.08 -12.92 -9.53
N TYR A 46 -13.14 -13.82 -10.51
CA TYR A 46 -13.87 -13.57 -11.77
C TYR A 46 -15.38 -13.69 -11.58
N ASP A 47 -16.10 -12.61 -11.84
CA ASP A 47 -17.56 -12.60 -11.89
C ASP A 47 -18.04 -12.97 -13.29
N LYS A 48 -18.62 -14.15 -13.41
CA LYS A 48 -19.11 -14.70 -14.69
C LYS A 48 -20.33 -13.95 -15.23
N GLN A 49 -21.12 -13.33 -14.37
CA GLN A 49 -22.34 -12.63 -14.75
C GLN A 49 -21.99 -11.31 -15.43
N TYR A 50 -21.06 -10.55 -14.85
CA TYR A 50 -20.65 -9.24 -15.36
C TYR A 50 -19.37 -9.32 -16.22
N LYS A 51 -18.71 -10.49 -16.27
CA LYS A 51 -17.46 -10.73 -17.00
C LYS A 51 -16.31 -9.82 -16.59
N VAL A 52 -16.23 -9.51 -15.30
CA VAL A 52 -15.23 -8.64 -14.70
C VAL A 52 -14.52 -9.34 -13.54
N TRP A 53 -13.35 -8.87 -13.18
CA TRP A 53 -12.64 -9.29 -11.99
C TRP A 53 -12.99 -8.36 -10.81
N LYS A 54 -13.40 -8.94 -9.70
CA LYS A 54 -13.80 -8.24 -8.48
C LYS A 54 -12.75 -8.42 -7.39
N ASP A 55 -12.40 -7.32 -6.76
CA ASP A 55 -11.55 -7.31 -5.57
C ASP A 55 -12.22 -8.06 -4.41
N LYS A 56 -11.44 -8.90 -3.71
CA LYS A 56 -11.85 -9.69 -2.55
C LYS A 56 -11.04 -9.37 -1.30
N THR A 57 -10.25 -8.32 -1.30
CA THR A 57 -9.42 -7.93 -0.14
C THR A 57 -10.26 -7.67 1.09
N ASP A 58 -11.47 -7.12 0.94
CA ASP A 58 -12.40 -6.90 2.06
C ASP A 58 -13.12 -8.17 2.55
N ASN A 59 -13.01 -9.28 1.80
CA ASN A 59 -13.62 -10.54 2.19
C ASN A 59 -12.70 -11.36 3.11
N SER A 60 -12.88 -11.22 4.42
CA SER A 60 -12.05 -11.89 5.43
C SER A 60 -11.97 -13.41 5.26
N SER A 61 -13.05 -14.06 4.84
CA SER A 61 -13.05 -15.52 4.62
C SER A 61 -12.23 -15.93 3.40
N TYR A 62 -12.31 -15.14 2.34
CA TYR A 62 -11.50 -15.32 1.14
C TYR A 62 -10.02 -15.11 1.45
N MET A 63 -9.69 -13.99 2.09
CA MET A 63 -8.31 -13.64 2.45
C MET A 63 -7.68 -14.66 3.41
N LYS A 64 -8.42 -15.16 4.40
CA LYS A 64 -7.91 -16.22 5.29
C LYS A 64 -7.51 -17.49 4.53
N LYS A 65 -8.33 -17.91 3.55
CA LYS A 65 -8.00 -19.07 2.70
C LYS A 65 -6.77 -18.79 1.82
N LEU A 66 -6.70 -17.60 1.26
CA LEU A 66 -5.59 -17.18 0.42
C LEU A 66 -4.28 -17.18 1.21
N VAL A 67 -4.29 -16.57 2.41
CA VAL A 67 -3.12 -16.57 3.31
C VAL A 67 -2.72 -17.98 3.72
N ALA A 68 -3.67 -18.84 4.08
CA ALA A 68 -3.37 -20.22 4.46
C ALA A 68 -2.65 -21.00 3.36
N ASN A 69 -2.98 -20.72 2.10
CA ASN A 69 -2.38 -21.38 0.91
C ASN A 69 -1.18 -20.61 0.33
N GLY A 70 -0.88 -19.41 0.85
CA GLY A 70 0.22 -18.58 0.37
C GLY A 70 1.58 -19.26 0.54
N GLU A 71 2.52 -18.89 -0.30
CA GLU A 71 3.88 -19.40 -0.29
C GLU A 71 4.65 -18.96 0.96
N ASP A 72 5.45 -19.85 1.55
CA ASP A 72 6.27 -19.50 2.71
C ASP A 72 7.52 -18.73 2.31
N LEU A 73 7.65 -17.51 2.82
CA LEU A 73 8.88 -16.75 2.82
C LEU A 73 9.54 -16.83 4.19
N LYS A 74 10.82 -17.14 4.22
CA LYS A 74 11.59 -17.30 5.46
C LYS A 74 12.66 -16.22 5.56
N VAL A 75 12.81 -15.63 6.76
CA VAL A 75 13.94 -14.77 7.07
C VAL A 75 15.21 -15.63 7.17
N VAL A 76 16.16 -15.39 6.29
CA VAL A 76 17.38 -16.19 6.18
C VAL A 76 18.62 -15.49 6.74
N GLY A 77 18.52 -14.19 7.04
CA GLY A 77 19.63 -13.41 7.55
C GLY A 77 19.23 -12.01 8.00
N ILE A 78 20.12 -11.38 8.71
CA ILE A 78 19.99 -9.99 9.16
C ILE A 78 21.22 -9.23 8.65
N VAL A 79 21.00 -8.06 8.07
CA VAL A 79 22.06 -7.18 7.58
C VAL A 79 22.08 -5.95 8.48
N GLN A 80 23.26 -5.60 8.97
CA GLN A 80 23.46 -4.37 9.73
C GLN A 80 24.50 -3.50 9.02
N PRO A 81 24.36 -2.17 9.11
CA PRO A 81 25.43 -1.28 8.68
C PRO A 81 26.67 -1.47 9.56
N ASP A 82 27.84 -1.19 9.00
CA ASP A 82 29.08 -1.10 9.78
C ASP A 82 28.92 0.00 10.84
N ALA A 83 29.52 -0.22 12.03
CA ALA A 83 29.42 0.72 13.15
C ALA A 83 30.00 2.11 12.80
N ASP A 84 30.98 2.17 11.90
CA ASP A 84 31.65 3.40 11.46
C ASP A 84 31.03 3.98 10.17
N ALA A 85 29.97 3.36 9.64
CA ALA A 85 29.31 3.84 8.41
C ALA A 85 28.67 5.20 8.61
N LYS A 86 29.08 6.19 7.81
CA LYS A 86 28.51 7.55 7.82
C LYS A 86 27.15 7.63 7.16
N ALA A 87 26.79 6.65 6.35
CA ALA A 87 25.51 6.52 5.68
C ALA A 87 25.18 5.03 5.47
N THR A 88 23.92 4.71 5.48
CA THR A 88 23.43 3.35 5.21
C THR A 88 22.87 3.25 3.80
N ALA A 89 23.21 2.18 3.08
CA ALA A 89 22.66 1.91 1.76
C ALA A 89 21.21 1.38 1.83
N LEU A 90 20.81 0.80 2.95
CA LEU A 90 19.48 0.27 3.19
C LEU A 90 18.85 0.97 4.38
N GLN A 91 17.56 1.25 4.28
CA GLN A 91 16.77 1.71 5.42
C GLN A 91 16.38 0.51 6.30
N ALA A 92 16.05 0.78 7.56
CA ALA A 92 15.52 -0.24 8.46
C ALA A 92 14.21 -0.82 7.89
N GLY A 93 14.11 -2.14 7.85
CA GLY A 93 12.93 -2.82 7.31
C GLY A 93 13.24 -4.24 6.83
N ILE A 94 12.31 -4.80 6.08
CA ILE A 94 12.46 -6.12 5.45
C ILE A 94 13.03 -5.92 4.05
N ALA A 95 14.21 -6.47 3.79
CA ALA A 95 14.82 -6.49 2.47
C ALA A 95 14.65 -7.89 1.83
N TYR A 96 14.45 -7.92 0.54
CA TYR A 96 14.35 -9.14 -0.25
C TYR A 96 15.22 -9.08 -1.51
N PRO A 97 15.73 -10.22 -2.00
CA PRO A 97 16.56 -10.25 -3.19
C PRO A 97 15.71 -9.99 -4.46
N TYR A 98 16.36 -9.52 -5.51
CA TYR A 98 15.71 -9.30 -6.82
C TYR A 98 15.02 -10.55 -7.37
N ALA A 99 15.56 -11.72 -7.11
CA ALA A 99 14.95 -13.00 -7.49
C ALA A 99 13.50 -13.17 -6.98
N LEU A 100 13.15 -12.58 -5.81
CA LEU A 100 11.76 -12.60 -5.34
C LEU A 100 10.86 -11.76 -6.24
N THR A 101 11.34 -10.62 -6.73
CA THR A 101 10.58 -9.77 -7.67
C THR A 101 10.32 -10.52 -8.99
N GLU A 102 11.34 -11.21 -9.52
CA GLU A 102 11.19 -12.04 -10.72
C GLU A 102 10.18 -13.16 -10.49
N HIS A 103 10.30 -13.87 -9.37
CA HIS A 103 9.37 -14.93 -9.01
C HIS A 103 7.93 -14.44 -8.93
N VAL A 104 7.66 -13.34 -8.22
CA VAL A 104 6.33 -12.72 -8.13
C VAL A 104 5.78 -12.35 -9.51
N ALA A 105 6.63 -11.76 -10.37
CA ALA A 105 6.22 -11.39 -11.73
C ALA A 105 5.90 -12.63 -12.60
N GLU A 106 6.67 -13.70 -12.46
CA GLU A 106 6.40 -14.96 -13.19
C GLU A 106 5.13 -15.64 -12.72
N GLU A 107 4.89 -15.69 -11.40
CA GLU A 107 3.63 -16.23 -10.86
C GLU A 107 2.43 -15.37 -11.26
N ALA A 108 2.54 -14.05 -11.23
CA ALA A 108 1.49 -13.15 -11.69
C ALA A 108 1.12 -13.38 -13.17
N LYS A 109 2.10 -13.64 -14.05
CA LYS A 109 1.85 -13.98 -15.46
C LYS A 109 1.05 -15.28 -15.64
N LYS A 110 1.11 -16.20 -14.68
CA LYS A 110 0.35 -17.46 -14.72
C LYS A 110 -1.10 -17.27 -14.28
N SER A 111 -1.43 -16.18 -13.60
CA SER A 111 -2.80 -15.91 -13.16
C SER A 111 -3.75 -15.65 -14.32
N GLU A 112 -5.01 -16.05 -14.16
CA GLU A 112 -6.02 -15.90 -15.22
C GLU A 112 -6.38 -14.44 -15.50
N ILE A 113 -6.36 -13.57 -14.46
CA ILE A 113 -6.62 -12.14 -14.63
C ILE A 113 -5.57 -11.48 -15.53
N VAL A 114 -4.28 -11.78 -15.31
CA VAL A 114 -3.18 -11.23 -16.11
C VAL A 114 -3.23 -11.80 -17.54
N LYS A 115 -3.48 -13.11 -17.70
CA LYS A 115 -3.64 -13.72 -19.02
C LYS A 115 -4.79 -13.10 -19.81
N GLN A 116 -5.92 -12.85 -19.15
CA GLN A 116 -7.07 -12.22 -19.78
C GLN A 116 -6.75 -10.78 -20.22
N GLN A 117 -6.08 -10.01 -19.38
CA GLN A 117 -5.67 -8.65 -19.73
C GLN A 117 -4.66 -8.65 -20.90
N LEU A 118 -3.67 -9.53 -20.88
CA LEU A 118 -2.67 -9.63 -21.95
C LEU A 118 -3.26 -10.14 -23.27
N LYS A 119 -4.33 -10.95 -23.23
CA LYS A 119 -5.03 -11.41 -24.42
C LYS A 119 -5.79 -10.29 -25.14
N ASN A 120 -6.25 -9.31 -24.39
CA ASN A 120 -6.97 -8.15 -24.94
C ASN A 120 -6.51 -6.87 -24.24
N LEU A 121 -5.53 -6.22 -24.82
CA LEU A 121 -4.89 -5.03 -24.25
C LEU A 121 -5.81 -3.80 -24.26
N ASP A 122 -6.85 -3.81 -25.10
CA ASP A 122 -7.76 -2.67 -25.26
C ASP A 122 -8.94 -2.71 -24.26
N ILE A 123 -9.17 -3.85 -23.60
CA ILE A 123 -10.28 -4.03 -22.67
C ILE A 123 -9.77 -4.11 -21.24
N ASN A 124 -10.31 -3.27 -20.37
CA ASN A 124 -10.05 -3.32 -18.95
C ASN A 124 -10.78 -4.51 -18.32
N VAL A 125 -10.05 -5.43 -17.71
CA VAL A 125 -10.61 -6.65 -17.09
C VAL A 125 -11.47 -6.37 -15.85
N PHE A 126 -11.40 -5.18 -15.26
CA PHE A 126 -12.18 -4.79 -14.10
C PHE A 126 -13.54 -4.18 -14.47
N THR A 127 -13.63 -3.52 -15.62
CA THR A 127 -14.86 -2.85 -16.07
C THR A 127 -15.49 -3.53 -17.28
N ASN A 128 -14.73 -4.36 -18.01
CA ASN A 128 -15.07 -4.95 -19.30
C ASN A 128 -15.34 -3.91 -20.40
N GLU A 129 -14.77 -2.71 -20.27
CA GLU A 129 -14.86 -1.61 -21.23
C GLU A 129 -13.50 -1.37 -21.90
N LYS A 130 -13.51 -0.66 -23.03
CA LYS A 130 -12.25 -0.27 -23.67
C LYS A 130 -11.53 0.79 -22.85
N PHE A 131 -10.22 0.69 -22.75
CA PHE A 131 -9.41 1.79 -22.21
C PHE A 131 -9.59 3.05 -23.06
N GLY A 132 -9.77 4.20 -22.41
CA GLY A 132 -9.91 5.48 -23.07
C GLY A 132 -11.26 5.70 -23.76
N THR A 133 -12.26 4.84 -23.58
CA THR A 133 -13.65 5.19 -23.88
C THR A 133 -14.16 6.11 -22.79
N ASP A 134 -13.92 7.37 -23.01
CA ASP A 134 -14.52 8.43 -22.21
C ASP A 134 -16.02 8.44 -22.53
N ASN A 135 -16.84 7.94 -21.65
CA ASN A 135 -18.30 8.12 -21.70
C ASN A 135 -18.66 9.54 -21.22
N GLY A 136 -17.88 10.50 -21.64
CA GLY A 136 -18.25 11.92 -21.75
C GLY A 136 -18.55 12.73 -20.50
N ASP A 137 -18.52 12.11 -19.30
CA ASP A 137 -18.82 12.82 -18.05
C ASP A 137 -17.88 12.51 -16.86
N ASP A 138 -16.97 11.54 -17.01
CA ASP A 138 -15.90 11.33 -16.03
C ASP A 138 -14.55 11.69 -16.67
N ASP A 139 -14.19 12.97 -16.63
CA ASP A 139 -12.80 13.39 -16.67
C ASP A 139 -12.03 12.44 -15.74
N PHE A 140 -11.03 11.72 -16.31
CA PHE A 140 -10.09 10.94 -15.50
C PHE A 140 -9.39 11.92 -14.56
N ASN A 141 -10.09 12.25 -13.51
CA ASN A 141 -9.63 13.17 -12.49
C ASN A 141 -8.69 12.33 -11.59
N MET A 142 -7.40 12.66 -11.62
CA MET A 142 -6.46 12.09 -10.67
C MET A 142 -6.96 12.15 -9.22
N ASN A 143 -7.89 13.04 -8.92
CA ASN A 143 -8.57 13.12 -7.63
C ASN A 143 -9.55 11.96 -7.39
N SER A 144 -10.00 11.22 -8.43
CA SER A 144 -10.85 10.03 -8.24
C SER A 144 -10.06 8.77 -7.87
N LEU A 145 -8.74 8.76 -8.13
CA LEU A 145 -7.84 7.70 -7.67
C LEU A 145 -7.54 7.79 -6.17
N PHE A 146 -7.76 8.96 -5.59
CA PHE A 146 -7.58 9.21 -4.18
C PHE A 146 -8.89 9.76 -3.65
N THR A 147 -9.79 8.90 -3.21
CA THR A 147 -10.88 9.33 -2.33
C THR A 147 -10.24 9.77 -1.02
N VAL A 148 -9.79 11.03 -1.02
CA VAL A 148 -9.36 11.69 0.22
C VAL A 148 -10.66 11.95 0.97
N ASP A 149 -10.89 11.20 2.04
CA ASP A 149 -11.94 11.54 2.99
C ASP A 149 -11.55 12.87 3.65
N GLU A 150 -12.12 13.97 3.15
CA GLU A 150 -11.85 15.32 3.64
C GLU A 150 -12.13 15.44 5.14
N VAL A 151 -13.07 14.65 5.67
CA VAL A 151 -13.41 14.65 7.10
C VAL A 151 -12.32 13.92 7.88
N ALA A 152 -11.75 12.84 7.34
CA ALA A 152 -10.61 12.16 7.94
C ALA A 152 -9.35 13.00 7.86
N LEU A 153 -9.15 13.71 6.73
CA LEU A 153 -8.02 14.62 6.56
C LEU A 153 -8.09 15.81 7.54
N GLN A 154 -9.26 16.44 7.69
CA GLN A 154 -9.47 17.51 8.67
C GLN A 154 -9.28 17.04 10.12
N LYS A 155 -9.63 15.78 10.42
CA LYS A 155 -9.38 15.20 11.75
C LYS A 155 -7.91 14.84 11.99
N ALA A 156 -7.20 14.38 10.95
CA ALA A 156 -5.78 14.02 11.03
C ALA A 156 -4.88 15.26 11.15
N PHE A 157 -5.20 16.29 10.40
CA PHE A 157 -4.58 17.61 10.52
C PHE A 157 -5.53 18.49 11.31
N LYS A 158 -5.29 18.66 12.61
CA LYS A 158 -5.94 19.72 13.40
C LYS A 158 -5.46 21.06 12.87
N PHE A 159 -6.00 21.51 11.76
CA PHE A 159 -5.79 22.87 11.28
C PHE A 159 -6.59 23.81 12.18
N ASP A 160 -5.87 24.56 13.00
CA ASP A 160 -6.43 25.68 13.73
C ASP A 160 -6.73 26.78 12.69
N GLU A 161 -8.01 27.03 12.40
CA GLU A 161 -8.44 28.09 11.47
C GLU A 161 -7.85 29.46 11.83
N SER A 162 -7.55 29.67 13.11
CA SER A 162 -6.88 30.89 13.59
C SER A 162 -5.42 31.00 13.12
N ALA A 163 -4.73 29.86 12.92
CA ALA A 163 -3.36 29.84 12.39
C ALA A 163 -3.32 30.15 10.88
N MET A 164 -4.31 29.68 10.10
CA MET A 164 -4.42 29.99 8.67
C MET A 164 -4.78 31.46 8.40
N SER A 165 -5.66 32.05 9.22
CA SER A 165 -6.01 33.46 9.14
C SER A 165 -4.81 34.37 9.38
N ASN A 166 -3.92 33.97 10.30
CA ASN A 166 -2.68 34.71 10.58
C ASN A 166 -1.62 34.57 9.49
N LEU A 167 -1.59 33.42 8.78
CA LEU A 167 -0.67 33.22 7.65
C LEU A 167 -1.09 34.05 6.42
N GLY A 168 -2.39 34.14 6.15
CA GLY A 168 -2.94 34.96 5.06
C GLY A 168 -2.66 36.46 5.24
N ASN A 169 -2.66 36.96 6.49
CA ASN A 169 -2.36 38.34 6.79
C ASN A 169 -0.87 38.67 6.84
N SER A 170 0.02 37.67 6.90
CA SER A 170 1.48 37.86 6.93
C SER A 170 2.14 37.77 5.55
N LEU A 171 1.41 37.32 4.51
CA LEU A 171 1.87 37.30 3.13
C LEU A 171 1.33 38.54 2.39
N ASP A 172 1.94 39.68 2.65
CA ASP A 172 1.70 40.92 1.90
C ASP A 172 2.48 40.86 0.59
N PHE A 173 1.78 40.56 -0.51
CA PHE A 173 2.31 40.55 -1.88
C PHE A 173 2.27 41.92 -2.57
N SER A 174 2.08 43.01 -1.80
CA SER A 174 1.98 44.35 -2.38
C SER A 174 3.32 44.98 -2.83
N GLY A 175 4.43 44.21 -2.81
CA GLY A 175 5.79 44.73 -3.07
C GLY A 175 6.57 44.06 -4.20
N ALA A 176 5.96 43.24 -5.06
CA ALA A 176 6.66 42.70 -6.22
C ALA A 176 6.41 43.53 -7.48
N ASP A 177 7.19 44.59 -7.64
CA ASP A 177 7.38 45.30 -8.92
C ASP A 177 7.99 44.31 -9.93
N LEU A 178 7.19 43.83 -10.88
CA LEU A 178 7.63 43.16 -12.09
C LEU A 178 7.71 44.17 -13.23
N GLU A 179 8.71 45.04 -13.18
CA GLU A 179 9.20 45.76 -14.38
C GLU A 179 10.70 45.47 -14.57
N LYS A 180 11.02 44.58 -15.52
CA LYS A 180 11.94 44.69 -16.66
C LYS A 180 12.18 43.34 -17.28
#